data_3f795756063242e9f85e9a57b2228a59
#
_entry.id   3f795756063242e9f85e9a57b2228a59
#
_cell.length_a   1.000
_cell.length_b   1.000
_cell.length_c   1.000
_cell.angle_alpha   90.00
_cell.angle_beta   90.00
_cell.angle_gamma   90.00
#
_symmetry.space_group_name_H-M   'P 1'
#
loop_
_entity.id
_entity.type
_entity.pdbx_description
1 polymer ?
#
loop_
_entity_poly.entity_id
_entity_poly.type
_entity_poly.pdbx_seq_one_letter_code
_entity_poly.pdbx_strand_id
1 'polypeptide(L)'
;MSFIIIIKLIMHNTTFLGLTDIQNERSLHQEVWYWYWDKFLPFTIFALAGFTNALNLIDGLDASISIVILSSFLYIGYIHKNELMIVLSSLTIASLLAFLIFNWNPAKIFMGDSGSLFLGFIISVVACISLEYIHPIAIFYLAALPIVDTLVVMIRRIRKGISPFTPDKTHVHHILLNFFAKKVRKTVFFLIFTQVLFSLVGIMLSLNSYEVGQSPTSFVASIAFIGITILIYMVFTGIKRRQKLVEKLANRRKIKLNK
;
A
#
# COMPACT_ATOMS: atom_id res chain seq x y z
N MET A 1 -9.04 -6.78 -22.27
CA MET A 1 -7.67 -7.26 -22.12
C MET A 1 -7.38 -7.72 -20.70
N SER A 2 -7.67 -6.93 -19.65
CA SER A 2 -7.49 -7.32 -18.22
C SER A 2 -8.23 -8.59 -17.81
N PHE A 3 -9.38 -8.87 -18.38
CA PHE A 3 -10.21 -10.04 -18.11
C PHE A 3 -9.53 -11.37 -18.54
N ILE A 4 -8.84 -11.35 -19.69
CA ILE A 4 -8.09 -12.50 -20.21
C ILE A 4 -6.84 -12.78 -19.34
N ILE A 5 -6.24 -11.74 -18.78
CA ILE A 5 -5.06 -11.84 -17.90
C ILE A 5 -5.43 -12.54 -16.59
N ILE A 6 -6.57 -12.17 -16.00
CA ILE A 6 -7.07 -12.79 -14.77
C ILE A 6 -7.44 -14.26 -15.02
N ILE A 7 -8.06 -14.57 -16.16
CA ILE A 7 -8.36 -15.96 -16.56
C ILE A 7 -7.06 -16.74 -16.76
N LYS A 8 -6.05 -16.18 -17.42
CA LYS A 8 -4.73 -16.83 -17.56
C LYS A 8 -4.05 -17.10 -16.22
N LEU A 9 -4.17 -16.18 -15.25
CA LEU A 9 -3.61 -16.34 -13.91
C LEU A 9 -4.33 -17.47 -13.15
N ILE A 10 -5.64 -17.59 -13.30
CA ILE A 10 -6.44 -18.68 -12.73
C ILE A 10 -6.08 -20.01 -13.41
N MET A 11 -5.99 -20.03 -14.72
CA MET A 11 -5.63 -21.23 -15.50
C MET A 11 -4.21 -21.71 -15.18
N HIS A 12 -3.28 -20.80 -14.97
CA HIS A 12 -1.91 -21.14 -14.56
C HIS A 12 -1.84 -21.70 -13.14
N ASN A 13 -2.69 -21.23 -12.23
CA ASN A 13 -2.77 -21.77 -10.87
C ASN A 13 -3.56 -23.09 -10.78
N THR A 14 -4.49 -23.35 -11.69
CA THR A 14 -5.23 -24.65 -11.70
C THR A 14 -4.36 -25.79 -12.20
N THR A 15 -3.42 -25.57 -13.11
CA THR A 15 -2.39 -26.55 -13.47
C THR A 15 -1.46 -26.89 -12.31
N PHE A 16 -1.23 -25.95 -11.41
CA PHE A 16 -0.42 -26.14 -10.20
C PHE A 16 -1.12 -27.02 -9.13
N LEU A 17 -2.44 -27.02 -9.08
CA LEU A 17 -3.22 -27.81 -8.12
C LEU A 17 -3.46 -29.28 -8.53
N GLY A 18 -2.82 -29.76 -9.62
CA GLY A 18 -2.95 -31.16 -10.07
C GLY A 18 -4.34 -31.56 -10.56
N LEU A 19 -5.20 -30.59 -10.89
CA LEU A 19 -6.54 -30.79 -11.40
C LEU A 19 -6.59 -31.08 -12.91
N THR A 20 -5.51 -31.58 -13.47
CA THR A 20 -5.42 -31.93 -14.90
C THR A 20 -5.82 -33.38 -15.14
N ASP A 21 -7.11 -33.69 -14.99
CA ASP A 21 -7.71 -34.82 -15.73
C ASP A 21 -8.73 -34.23 -16.73
N ILE A 22 -8.21 -33.89 -17.91
CA ILE A 22 -8.90 -33.10 -18.96
C ILE A 22 -9.71 -34.10 -19.81
N GLN A 23 -10.87 -34.58 -19.31
CA GLN A 23 -11.89 -35.18 -20.17
C GLN A 23 -13.20 -34.39 -20.21
N ASN A 24 -13.33 -33.25 -19.53
CA ASN A 24 -14.58 -32.49 -19.57
C ASN A 24 -14.34 -30.98 -19.53
N GLU A 25 -13.76 -30.43 -20.59
CA GLU A 25 -13.43 -28.98 -20.70
C GLU A 25 -14.62 -28.05 -20.38
N ARG A 26 -15.85 -28.44 -20.71
CA ARG A 26 -17.04 -27.62 -20.46
C ARG A 26 -17.39 -27.52 -18.97
N SER A 27 -17.27 -28.58 -18.19
CA SER A 27 -17.55 -28.56 -16.76
C SER A 27 -16.48 -27.79 -15.99
N LEU A 28 -15.20 -27.93 -16.38
CA LEU A 28 -14.08 -27.24 -15.78
C LEU A 28 -14.17 -25.71 -16.01
N HIS A 29 -14.54 -25.28 -17.24
CA HIS A 29 -14.79 -23.88 -17.52
C HIS A 29 -15.91 -23.30 -16.66
N GLN A 30 -16.97 -24.05 -16.43
CA GLN A 30 -18.12 -23.61 -15.65
C GLN A 30 -17.77 -23.50 -14.16
N GLU A 31 -17.06 -24.47 -13.60
CA GLU A 31 -16.60 -24.43 -12.20
C GLU A 31 -15.60 -23.31 -11.95
N VAL A 32 -14.63 -23.08 -12.84
CA VAL A 32 -13.68 -21.96 -12.77
C VAL A 32 -14.40 -20.62 -12.82
N TRP A 33 -15.43 -20.48 -13.67
CA TRP A 33 -16.27 -19.29 -13.74
C TRP A 33 -17.02 -19.04 -12.44
N TYR A 34 -17.66 -20.03 -11.84
CA TYR A 34 -18.38 -19.93 -10.57
C TYR A 34 -17.42 -19.53 -9.44
N TRP A 35 -16.28 -20.22 -9.35
CA TRP A 35 -15.27 -19.92 -8.33
C TRP A 35 -14.71 -18.48 -8.45
N TYR A 36 -14.52 -18.00 -9.67
CA TYR A 36 -14.08 -16.63 -9.95
C TYR A 36 -15.12 -15.62 -9.48
N TRP A 37 -16.39 -15.79 -9.85
CA TRP A 37 -17.45 -14.85 -9.49
C TRP A 37 -17.74 -14.85 -7.99
N ASP A 38 -17.79 -16.01 -7.37
CA ASP A 38 -18.20 -16.12 -5.97
C ASP A 38 -17.11 -15.70 -4.98
N LYS A 39 -15.84 -15.95 -5.27
CA LYS A 39 -14.77 -15.76 -4.30
C LYS A 39 -13.72 -14.74 -4.73
N PHE A 40 -13.27 -14.81 -5.96
CA PHE A 40 -12.15 -14.00 -6.41
C PHE A 40 -12.56 -12.57 -6.74
N LEU A 41 -13.66 -12.35 -7.42
CA LEU A 41 -14.14 -11.02 -7.76
C LEU A 41 -14.49 -10.17 -6.53
N PRO A 42 -15.26 -10.66 -5.53
CA PRO A 42 -15.51 -9.91 -4.31
C PRO A 42 -14.22 -9.59 -3.54
N PHE A 43 -13.29 -10.54 -3.48
CA PHE A 43 -11.97 -10.30 -2.86
C PHE A 43 -11.18 -9.21 -3.59
N THR A 44 -11.15 -9.24 -4.92
CA THR A 44 -10.46 -8.22 -5.74
C THR A 44 -11.07 -6.84 -5.54
N ILE A 45 -12.40 -6.74 -5.56
CA ILE A 45 -13.12 -5.47 -5.30
C ILE A 45 -12.78 -4.95 -3.90
N PHE A 46 -12.82 -5.82 -2.90
CA PHE A 46 -12.48 -5.46 -1.53
C PHE A 46 -11.02 -5.00 -1.40
N ALA A 47 -10.08 -5.71 -2.03
CA ALA A 47 -8.67 -5.36 -2.02
C ALA A 47 -8.42 -4.02 -2.72
N LEU A 48 -9.01 -3.78 -3.90
CA LEU A 48 -8.92 -2.52 -4.62
C LEU A 48 -9.50 -1.35 -3.81
N ALA A 49 -10.70 -1.51 -3.26
CA ALA A 49 -11.35 -0.50 -2.44
C ALA A 49 -10.54 -0.21 -1.16
N GLY A 50 -10.05 -1.27 -0.49
CA GLY A 50 -9.24 -1.18 0.70
C GLY A 50 -7.91 -0.47 0.44
N PHE A 51 -7.24 -0.80 -0.66
CA PHE A 51 -5.98 -0.18 -1.05
C PHE A 51 -6.17 1.28 -1.48
N THR A 52 -7.21 1.59 -2.26
CA THR A 52 -7.60 2.96 -2.62
C THR A 52 -7.85 3.81 -1.38
N ASN A 53 -8.58 3.28 -0.41
CA ASN A 53 -8.84 3.96 0.85
C ASN A 53 -7.58 4.10 1.73
N ALA A 54 -6.68 3.11 1.69
CA ALA A 54 -5.40 3.16 2.39
C ALA A 54 -4.52 4.31 1.89
N LEU A 55 -4.50 4.53 0.57
CA LEU A 55 -3.79 5.65 -0.05
C LEU A 55 -4.43 6.99 0.31
N ASN A 56 -5.76 7.08 0.31
CA ASN A 56 -6.48 8.28 0.72
C ASN A 56 -6.15 8.70 2.17
N LEU A 57 -5.97 7.75 3.06
CA LEU A 57 -5.68 8.04 4.48
C LEU A 57 -4.28 8.62 4.73
N ILE A 58 -3.33 8.41 3.82
CA ILE A 58 -1.95 8.95 3.91
C ILE A 58 -1.84 10.35 3.28
N ASP A 59 -2.75 10.69 2.38
CA ASP A 59 -2.70 11.91 1.59
C ASP A 59 -2.70 13.22 2.41
N GLY A 60 -2.90 13.16 3.72
CA GLY A 60 -2.77 14.33 4.60
C GLY A 60 -1.36 14.96 4.63
N LEU A 61 -0.35 14.37 4.01
CA LEU A 61 1.00 14.90 4.00
C LEU A 61 1.64 15.02 2.62
N ASP A 62 1.31 14.19 1.58
CA ASP A 62 2.03 14.41 0.31
C ASP A 62 1.69 13.51 -0.88
N ALA A 63 1.49 14.13 -2.02
CA ALA A 63 1.65 13.56 -3.35
C ALA A 63 3.03 12.87 -3.57
N SER A 64 4.03 13.20 -2.75
CA SER A 64 5.41 12.71 -2.88
C SER A 64 5.54 11.20 -2.72
N ILE A 65 4.82 10.59 -1.78
CA ILE A 65 4.86 9.12 -1.58
C ILE A 65 4.27 8.41 -2.80
N SER A 66 3.17 8.92 -3.33
CA SER A 66 2.52 8.38 -4.53
C SER A 66 3.43 8.48 -5.77
N ILE A 67 4.22 9.55 -5.88
CA ILE A 67 5.25 9.69 -6.94
C ILE A 67 6.28 8.56 -6.82
N VAL A 68 6.78 8.26 -5.63
CA VAL A 68 7.76 7.17 -5.43
C VAL A 68 7.15 5.82 -5.80
N ILE A 69 5.92 5.55 -5.38
CA ILE A 69 5.21 4.30 -5.72
C ILE A 69 5.03 4.17 -7.24
N LEU A 70 4.51 5.21 -7.88
CA LEU A 70 4.28 5.22 -9.33
C LEU A 70 5.59 5.15 -10.13
N SER A 71 6.67 5.77 -9.65
CA SER A 71 7.99 5.67 -10.28
C SER A 71 8.51 4.23 -10.28
N SER A 72 8.23 3.47 -9.22
CA SER A 72 8.59 2.06 -9.13
C SER A 72 7.77 1.22 -10.11
N PHE A 73 6.48 1.46 -10.24
CA PHE A 73 5.64 0.79 -11.24
C PHE A 73 5.98 1.21 -12.67
N LEU A 74 6.35 2.47 -12.90
CA LEU A 74 6.84 2.96 -14.19
C LEU A 74 8.09 2.18 -14.62
N TYR A 75 9.02 1.98 -13.70
CA TYR A 75 10.24 1.20 -13.95
C TYR A 75 9.91 -0.26 -14.33
N ILE A 76 8.99 -0.91 -13.58
CA ILE A 76 8.52 -2.26 -13.90
C ILE A 76 7.84 -2.31 -15.27
N GLY A 77 6.97 -1.34 -15.57
CA GLY A 77 6.31 -1.22 -16.85
C GLY A 77 7.31 -1.07 -18.01
N TYR A 78 8.38 -0.31 -17.80
CA TYR A 78 9.46 -0.14 -18.78
C TYR A 78 10.22 -1.44 -19.05
N ILE A 79 10.59 -2.19 -18.01
CA ILE A 79 11.29 -3.48 -18.16
C ILE A 79 10.43 -4.50 -18.91
N HIS A 80 9.15 -4.59 -18.56
CA HIS A 80 8.22 -5.55 -19.18
C HIS A 80 7.54 -5.02 -20.44
N LYS A 81 7.93 -3.83 -20.92
CA LYS A 81 7.40 -3.17 -22.14
C LYS A 81 5.86 -3.07 -22.13
N ASN A 82 5.26 -2.85 -20.96
CA ASN A 82 3.83 -2.66 -20.82
C ASN A 82 3.46 -1.19 -21.01
N GLU A 83 2.96 -0.85 -22.22
CA GLU A 83 2.63 0.52 -22.60
C GLU A 83 1.57 1.15 -21.67
N LEU A 84 0.57 0.39 -21.23
CA LEU A 84 -0.48 0.90 -20.37
C LEU A 84 0.06 1.31 -18.99
N MET A 85 0.94 0.49 -18.39
CA MET A 85 1.60 0.85 -17.12
C MET A 85 2.48 2.09 -17.29
N ILE A 86 3.22 2.17 -18.40
CA ILE A 86 4.10 3.33 -18.69
C ILE A 86 3.26 4.60 -18.82
N VAL A 87 2.19 4.57 -19.63
CA VAL A 87 1.33 5.74 -19.87
C VAL A 87 0.64 6.17 -18.59
N LEU A 88 -0.03 5.27 -17.89
CA LEU A 88 -0.77 5.61 -16.65
C LEU A 88 0.18 6.17 -15.59
N SER A 89 1.32 5.53 -15.36
CA SER A 89 2.28 5.97 -14.35
C SER A 89 2.92 7.30 -14.71
N SER A 90 3.38 7.49 -15.96
CA SER A 90 4.06 8.72 -16.40
C SER A 90 3.14 9.93 -16.39
N LEU A 91 1.90 9.80 -16.90
CA LEU A 91 0.93 10.90 -16.89
C LEU A 91 0.54 11.29 -15.46
N THR A 92 0.35 10.30 -14.59
CA THR A 92 0.00 10.57 -13.19
C THR A 92 1.18 11.21 -12.44
N ILE A 93 2.41 10.74 -12.65
CA ILE A 93 3.62 11.36 -12.06
C ILE A 93 3.75 12.81 -12.54
N ALA A 94 3.61 13.08 -13.83
CA ALA A 94 3.69 14.44 -14.36
C ALA A 94 2.65 15.37 -13.72
N SER A 95 1.43 14.91 -13.57
CA SER A 95 0.35 15.64 -12.91
C SER A 95 0.65 15.90 -11.42
N LEU A 96 1.18 14.90 -10.72
CA LEU A 96 1.57 15.02 -9.31
C LEU A 96 2.77 15.95 -9.09
N LEU A 97 3.74 15.96 -10.00
CA LEU A 97 4.87 16.88 -9.95
C LEU A 97 4.40 18.33 -10.11
N ALA A 98 3.47 18.60 -11.05
CA ALA A 98 2.87 19.92 -11.20
C ALA A 98 2.06 20.32 -9.95
N PHE A 99 1.27 19.41 -9.40
CA PHE A 99 0.52 19.63 -8.16
C PHE A 99 1.46 19.90 -6.98
N LEU A 100 2.58 19.19 -6.87
CA LEU A 100 3.52 19.29 -5.76
C LEU A 100 4.14 20.69 -5.65
N ILE A 101 4.28 21.43 -6.74
CA ILE A 101 4.79 22.82 -6.74
C ILE A 101 3.91 23.71 -5.82
N PHE A 102 2.61 23.46 -5.80
CA PHE A 102 1.64 24.21 -4.99
C PHE A 102 1.32 23.56 -3.66
N ASN A 103 1.49 22.24 -3.56
CA ASN A 103 1.20 21.46 -2.34
C ASN A 103 2.40 21.38 -1.38
N TRP A 104 3.62 21.71 -1.83
CA TRP A 104 4.81 21.70 -0.97
C TRP A 104 4.68 22.65 0.21
N ASN A 105 5.19 22.23 1.37
CA ASN A 105 5.06 23.00 2.62
C ASN A 105 5.83 24.33 2.58
N PRO A 106 5.17 25.50 2.78
CA PRO A 106 3.77 25.71 3.16
C PRO A 106 2.79 25.52 2.01
N ALA A 107 1.84 24.57 2.16
CA ALA A 107 0.92 24.21 1.10
C ALA A 107 -0.06 25.34 0.77
N LYS A 108 -0.23 25.62 -0.53
CA LYS A 108 -1.24 26.56 -1.05
C LYS A 108 -2.52 25.89 -1.47
N ILE A 109 -2.44 24.62 -1.89
CA ILE A 109 -3.57 23.81 -2.30
C ILE A 109 -3.48 22.42 -1.65
N PHE A 110 -4.60 21.76 -1.48
CA PHE A 110 -4.73 20.40 -0.96
C PHE A 110 -5.45 19.52 -1.99
N MET A 111 -5.11 18.25 -2.06
CA MET A 111 -5.66 17.31 -3.03
C MET A 111 -7.13 17.00 -2.78
N GLY A 112 -7.52 16.91 -1.52
CA GLY A 112 -8.87 16.53 -1.10
C GLY A 112 -9.19 15.06 -1.38
N ASP A 113 -10.34 14.61 -0.85
CA ASP A 113 -10.73 13.20 -0.92
C ASP A 113 -10.92 12.70 -2.36
N SER A 114 -11.46 13.54 -3.24
CA SER A 114 -11.69 13.15 -4.64
C SER A 114 -10.38 12.88 -5.37
N GLY A 115 -9.36 13.73 -5.16
CA GLY A 115 -8.06 13.57 -5.80
C GLY A 115 -7.31 12.36 -5.25
N SER A 116 -7.30 12.18 -3.93
CA SER A 116 -6.59 11.08 -3.28
C SER A 116 -7.24 9.71 -3.55
N LEU A 117 -8.57 9.63 -3.62
CA LEU A 117 -9.28 8.42 -4.02
C LEU A 117 -9.01 8.07 -5.49
N PHE A 118 -9.02 9.08 -6.39
CA PHE A 118 -8.68 8.87 -7.79
C PHE A 118 -7.23 8.38 -7.94
N LEU A 119 -6.30 8.99 -7.23
CA LEU A 119 -4.90 8.57 -7.22
C LEU A 119 -4.74 7.15 -6.70
N GLY A 120 -5.41 6.80 -5.59
CA GLY A 120 -5.45 5.48 -5.03
C GLY A 120 -5.98 4.44 -6.03
N PHE A 121 -7.02 4.80 -6.77
CA PHE A 121 -7.58 3.95 -7.83
C PHE A 121 -6.57 3.71 -8.96
N ILE A 122 -5.90 4.75 -9.46
CA ILE A 122 -4.88 4.61 -10.52
C ILE A 122 -3.73 3.70 -10.06
N ILE A 123 -3.20 3.90 -8.85
CA ILE A 123 -2.14 3.05 -8.30
C ILE A 123 -2.62 1.61 -8.16
N SER A 124 -3.86 1.39 -7.72
CA SER A 124 -4.46 0.06 -7.61
C SER A 124 -4.58 -0.64 -8.97
N VAL A 125 -4.98 0.10 -10.01
CA VAL A 125 -5.06 -0.43 -11.39
C VAL A 125 -3.68 -0.83 -11.89
N VAL A 126 -2.68 0.03 -11.72
CA VAL A 126 -1.31 -0.26 -12.14
C VAL A 126 -0.73 -1.45 -11.37
N ALA A 127 -1.01 -1.55 -10.06
CA ALA A 127 -0.63 -2.70 -9.25
C ALA A 127 -1.29 -4.00 -9.75
N CYS A 128 -2.58 -3.98 -10.10
CA CYS A 128 -3.26 -5.14 -10.68
C CYS A 128 -2.68 -5.56 -12.03
N ILE A 129 -2.32 -4.60 -12.90
CA ILE A 129 -1.67 -4.92 -14.18
C ILE A 129 -0.30 -5.54 -13.93
N SER A 130 0.43 -5.06 -12.93
CA SER A 130 1.77 -5.56 -12.61
C SER A 130 1.79 -7.01 -12.11
N LEU A 131 0.67 -7.54 -11.59
CA LEU A 131 0.55 -8.94 -11.17
C LEU A 131 0.79 -9.95 -12.30
N GLU A 132 0.72 -9.53 -13.55
CA GLU A 132 1.08 -10.36 -14.70
C GLU A 132 2.59 -10.64 -14.75
N TYR A 133 3.40 -9.76 -14.18
CA TYR A 133 4.86 -9.75 -14.34
C TYR A 133 5.61 -9.99 -13.04
N ILE A 134 5.01 -9.66 -11.90
CA ILE A 134 5.69 -9.69 -10.61
C ILE A 134 4.88 -10.45 -9.57
N HIS A 135 5.58 -11.05 -8.62
CA HIS A 135 4.95 -11.74 -7.50
C HIS A 135 4.18 -10.76 -6.60
N PRO A 136 2.98 -11.12 -6.08
CA PRO A 136 2.16 -10.26 -5.23
C PRO A 136 2.90 -9.62 -4.06
N ILE A 137 3.87 -10.33 -3.45
CA ILE A 137 4.65 -9.79 -2.32
C ILE A 137 5.46 -8.55 -2.72
N ALA A 138 5.93 -8.46 -3.97
CA ALA A 138 6.64 -7.29 -4.45
C ALA A 138 5.75 -6.04 -4.39
N ILE A 139 4.46 -6.16 -4.72
CA ILE A 139 3.49 -5.04 -4.64
C ILE A 139 3.36 -4.54 -3.20
N PHE A 140 3.38 -5.43 -2.21
CA PHE A 140 3.34 -5.03 -0.79
C PHE A 140 4.55 -4.17 -0.41
N TYR A 141 5.72 -4.44 -0.96
CA TYR A 141 6.91 -3.61 -0.77
C TYR A 141 6.85 -2.31 -1.57
N LEU A 142 6.37 -2.36 -2.83
CA LEU A 142 6.26 -1.16 -3.68
C LEU A 142 5.30 -0.12 -3.10
N ALA A 143 4.26 -0.53 -2.38
CA ALA A 143 3.29 0.34 -1.73
C ALA A 143 3.29 0.14 -0.20
N ALA A 144 4.46 -0.09 0.40
CA ALA A 144 4.57 -0.51 1.79
C ALA A 144 3.98 0.50 2.79
N LEU A 145 4.28 1.78 2.66
CA LEU A 145 3.81 2.78 3.63
C LEU A 145 2.29 2.85 3.75
N PRO A 146 1.50 2.97 2.64
CA PRO A 146 0.05 2.93 2.71
C PRO A 146 -0.48 1.68 3.38
N ILE A 147 0.05 0.53 2.98
CA ILE A 147 -0.40 -0.76 3.48
C ILE A 147 -0.08 -0.90 4.98
N VAL A 148 1.17 -0.63 5.37
CA VAL A 148 1.61 -0.74 6.76
C VAL A 148 0.87 0.24 7.66
N ASP A 149 0.68 1.51 7.24
CA ASP A 149 -0.07 2.49 8.03
C ASP A 149 -1.50 2.02 8.29
N THR A 150 -2.19 1.57 7.25
CA THR A 150 -3.55 1.05 7.36
C THR A 150 -3.61 -0.17 8.28
N LEU A 151 -2.73 -1.16 8.09
CA LEU A 151 -2.67 -2.36 8.94
C LEU A 151 -2.39 -2.01 10.40
N VAL A 152 -1.44 -1.12 10.66
CA VAL A 152 -1.10 -0.67 12.03
C VAL A 152 -2.29 0.00 12.71
N VAL A 153 -3.03 0.84 11.99
CA VAL A 153 -4.22 1.49 12.53
C VAL A 153 -5.34 0.48 12.78
N MET A 154 -5.60 -0.43 11.82
CA MET A 154 -6.62 -1.48 11.96
C MET A 154 -6.34 -2.39 13.16
N ILE A 155 -5.12 -2.92 13.29
CA ILE A 155 -4.71 -3.77 14.42
C ILE A 155 -4.91 -3.02 15.75
N ARG A 156 -4.55 -1.74 15.79
CA ARG A 156 -4.72 -0.92 16.99
C ARG A 156 -6.18 -0.71 17.37
N ARG A 157 -7.07 -0.55 16.38
CA ARG A 157 -8.53 -0.40 16.60
C ARG A 157 -9.14 -1.71 17.11
N ILE A 158 -8.85 -2.83 16.46
CA ILE A 158 -9.31 -4.18 16.87
C ILE A 158 -8.87 -4.45 18.32
N ARG A 159 -7.62 -4.17 18.68
CA ARG A 159 -7.13 -4.34 20.05
C ARG A 159 -7.82 -3.45 21.11
N LYS A 160 -8.48 -2.39 20.68
CA LYS A 160 -9.28 -1.51 21.55
C LYS A 160 -10.77 -1.88 21.56
N GLY A 161 -11.18 -2.93 20.86
CA GLY A 161 -12.59 -3.29 20.70
C GLY A 161 -13.39 -2.30 19.85
N ILE A 162 -12.74 -1.51 18.99
CA ILE A 162 -13.37 -0.50 18.14
C ILE A 162 -13.37 -1.01 16.70
N SER A 163 -14.42 -0.72 15.93
CA SER A 163 -14.50 -1.08 14.51
C SER A 163 -13.25 -0.61 13.74
N PRO A 164 -12.66 -1.47 12.87
CA PRO A 164 -11.51 -1.11 12.03
C PRO A 164 -11.75 0.09 11.14
N PHE A 165 -13.00 0.37 10.78
CA PHE A 165 -13.41 1.42 9.83
C PHE A 165 -13.77 2.75 10.51
N THR A 166 -13.66 2.86 11.83
CA THR A 166 -13.95 4.11 12.55
C THR A 166 -12.89 5.17 12.21
N PRO A 167 -13.24 6.43 11.87
CA PRO A 167 -12.27 7.50 11.66
C PRO A 167 -11.37 7.69 12.90
N ASP A 168 -10.07 7.79 12.71
CA ASP A 168 -9.10 8.00 13.81
C ASP A 168 -7.91 8.85 13.32
N LYS A 169 -7.49 9.81 14.16
CA LYS A 169 -6.28 10.62 13.95
C LYS A 169 -5.00 9.93 14.46
N THR A 170 -4.88 8.62 14.31
CA THR A 170 -3.74 7.85 14.84
C THR A 170 -2.84 7.23 13.76
N HIS A 171 -2.93 7.77 12.54
CA HIS A 171 -2.07 7.38 11.43
C HIS A 171 -0.58 7.64 11.74
N VAL A 172 0.30 6.87 11.10
CA VAL A 172 1.76 6.92 11.32
C VAL A 172 2.29 8.33 11.09
N HIS A 173 1.82 9.04 10.08
CA HIS A 173 2.25 10.40 9.79
C HIS A 173 1.94 11.39 10.95
N HIS A 174 0.80 11.28 11.62
CA HIS A 174 0.50 12.12 12.79
C HIS A 174 1.44 11.84 13.96
N ILE A 175 1.80 10.58 14.19
CA ILE A 175 2.73 10.19 15.25
C ILE A 175 4.12 10.71 14.96
N LEU A 176 4.58 10.60 13.70
CA LEU A 176 5.86 11.12 13.24
C LEU A 176 5.92 12.64 13.26
N LEU A 177 4.84 13.31 12.87
CA LEU A 177 4.76 14.77 12.91
C LEU A 177 4.94 15.29 14.36
N ASN A 178 4.32 14.63 15.32
CA ASN A 178 4.51 14.96 16.74
C ASN A 178 5.92 14.60 17.23
N PHE A 179 6.49 13.48 16.74
CA PHE A 179 7.87 13.07 17.07
C PHE A 179 8.90 14.08 16.56
N PHE A 180 8.72 14.61 15.36
CA PHE A 180 9.59 15.66 14.78
C PHE A 180 9.20 17.09 15.20
N ALA A 181 8.52 17.24 16.34
CA ALA A 181 8.12 18.55 16.89
C ALA A 181 7.35 19.40 15.87
N LYS A 182 6.41 18.81 15.15
CA LYS A 182 5.55 19.40 14.11
C LYS A 182 6.33 19.95 12.89
N LYS A 183 7.54 19.47 12.65
CA LYS A 183 8.33 19.83 11.47
C LYS A 183 7.89 19.01 10.26
N VAL A 184 6.91 19.50 9.52
CA VAL A 184 6.30 18.82 8.35
C VAL A 184 7.36 18.32 7.37
N ARG A 185 8.25 19.19 6.90
CA ARG A 185 9.29 18.83 5.91
C ARG A 185 10.15 17.64 6.36
N LYS A 186 10.55 17.58 7.64
CA LYS A 186 11.33 16.44 8.17
C LYS A 186 10.53 15.15 8.16
N THR A 187 9.25 15.23 8.50
CA THR A 187 8.35 14.08 8.48
C THR A 187 8.19 13.54 7.07
N VAL A 188 7.97 14.41 6.09
CA VAL A 188 7.82 14.07 4.69
C VAL A 188 9.07 13.41 4.14
N PHE A 189 10.25 14.02 4.32
CA PHE A 189 11.51 13.43 3.89
C PHE A 189 11.76 12.05 4.51
N PHE A 190 11.43 11.87 5.78
CA PHE A 190 11.57 10.57 6.44
C PHE A 190 10.64 9.52 5.81
N LEU A 191 9.39 9.88 5.51
CA LEU A 191 8.43 8.98 4.87
C LEU A 191 8.85 8.62 3.44
N ILE A 192 9.28 9.63 2.65
CA ILE A 192 9.80 9.40 1.29
C ILE A 192 11.00 8.45 1.34
N PHE A 193 11.97 8.72 2.20
CA PHE A 193 13.16 7.88 2.35
C PHE A 193 12.78 6.44 2.70
N THR A 194 11.87 6.26 3.64
CA THR A 194 11.37 4.95 4.03
C THR A 194 10.67 4.24 2.87
N GLN A 195 9.81 4.94 2.12
CA GLN A 195 9.14 4.37 0.95
C GLN A 195 10.14 3.99 -0.15
N VAL A 196 11.16 4.80 -0.40
CA VAL A 196 12.22 4.48 -1.38
C VAL A 196 12.94 3.19 -1.00
N LEU A 197 13.30 3.00 0.27
CA LEU A 197 13.93 1.76 0.72
C LEU A 197 13.03 0.54 0.49
N PHE A 198 11.76 0.63 0.83
CA PHE A 198 10.81 -0.44 0.55
C PHE A 198 10.64 -0.70 -0.95
N SER A 199 10.54 0.37 -1.75
CA SER A 199 10.42 0.25 -3.20
C SER A 199 11.64 -0.41 -3.85
N LEU A 200 12.84 -0.13 -3.37
CA LEU A 200 14.06 -0.82 -3.84
C LEU A 200 13.99 -2.33 -3.57
N VAL A 201 13.54 -2.73 -2.38
CA VAL A 201 13.32 -4.16 -2.08
C VAL A 201 12.25 -4.75 -3.00
N GLY A 202 11.14 -4.05 -3.21
CA GLY A 202 10.07 -4.48 -4.12
C GLY A 202 10.55 -4.66 -5.56
N ILE A 203 11.37 -3.74 -6.06
CA ILE A 203 12.00 -3.84 -7.40
C ILE A 203 12.95 -5.04 -7.44
N MET A 204 13.80 -5.25 -6.44
CA MET A 204 14.69 -6.41 -6.38
C MET A 204 13.90 -7.73 -6.40
N LEU A 205 12.80 -7.80 -5.67
CA LEU A 205 11.91 -8.96 -5.68
C LEU A 205 11.25 -9.15 -7.05
N SER A 206 10.87 -8.07 -7.74
CA SER A 206 10.27 -8.15 -9.06
C SER A 206 11.23 -8.68 -10.12
N LEU A 207 12.51 -8.30 -10.06
CA LEU A 207 13.54 -8.76 -11.00
C LEU A 207 13.87 -10.24 -10.83
N ASN A 208 13.76 -10.77 -9.60
CA ASN A 208 14.03 -12.17 -9.29
C ASN A 208 12.80 -13.08 -9.49
N SER A 209 11.65 -12.51 -9.85
CA SER A 209 10.37 -13.24 -9.95
C SER A 209 10.16 -13.94 -11.30
N TYR A 210 11.19 -14.13 -12.12
CA TYR A 210 11.08 -14.78 -13.45
C TYR A 210 10.55 -16.22 -13.40
N GLU A 211 10.57 -16.87 -12.25
CA GLU A 211 9.86 -18.13 -12.03
C GLU A 211 8.66 -17.86 -11.11
N VAL A 212 7.49 -17.68 -11.71
CA VAL A 212 6.20 -17.58 -11.01
C VAL A 212 5.84 -18.96 -10.43
N GLY A 213 6.56 -19.38 -9.43
CA GLY A 213 6.33 -20.60 -8.69
C GLY A 213 7.21 -20.58 -7.46
N GLN A 214 6.60 -20.47 -6.29
CA GLN A 214 7.14 -20.74 -4.94
C GLN A 214 8.67 -20.63 -4.81
N SER A 215 9.27 -19.50 -5.18
CA SER A 215 10.67 -19.31 -4.84
C SER A 215 10.78 -19.16 -3.32
N PRO A 216 11.73 -19.83 -2.66
CA PRO A 216 11.99 -19.65 -1.24
C PRO A 216 12.13 -18.19 -0.83
N THR A 217 12.59 -17.34 -1.74
CA THR A 217 12.74 -15.90 -1.58
C THR A 217 11.41 -15.17 -1.37
N SER A 218 10.33 -15.55 -2.07
CA SER A 218 9.00 -14.94 -1.89
C SER A 218 8.39 -15.25 -0.52
N PHE A 219 8.61 -16.47 -0.03
CA PHE A 219 8.16 -16.87 1.31
C PHE A 219 8.92 -16.11 2.40
N VAL A 220 10.24 -16.04 2.29
CA VAL A 220 11.09 -15.27 3.22
C VAL A 220 10.72 -13.79 3.19
N ALA A 221 10.51 -13.21 2.01
CA ALA A 221 10.08 -11.83 1.87
C ALA A 221 8.71 -11.57 2.52
N SER A 222 7.77 -12.52 2.42
CA SER A 222 6.46 -12.41 3.07
C SER A 222 6.57 -12.39 4.60
N ILE A 223 7.38 -13.29 5.17
CA ILE A 223 7.65 -13.33 6.61
C ILE A 223 8.36 -12.04 7.06
N ALA A 224 9.34 -11.58 6.29
CA ALA A 224 10.05 -10.34 6.59
C ALA A 224 9.11 -9.13 6.57
N PHE A 225 8.20 -9.02 5.60
CA PHE A 225 7.21 -7.94 5.55
C PHE A 225 6.29 -7.94 6.78
N ILE A 226 5.80 -9.11 7.19
CA ILE A 226 4.98 -9.26 8.40
C ILE A 226 5.80 -8.85 9.64
N GLY A 227 7.03 -9.33 9.76
CA GLY A 227 7.93 -8.99 10.86
C GLY A 227 8.21 -7.48 10.95
N ILE A 228 8.49 -6.84 9.83
CA ILE A 228 8.69 -5.38 9.74
C ILE A 228 7.40 -4.64 10.14
N THR A 229 6.24 -5.09 9.67
CA THR A 229 4.94 -4.49 10.03
C THR A 229 4.69 -4.57 11.54
N ILE A 230 4.97 -5.72 12.16
CA ILE A 230 4.86 -5.90 13.62
C ILE A 230 5.84 -4.99 14.37
N LEU A 231 7.09 -4.90 13.90
CA LEU A 231 8.11 -4.03 14.49
C LEU A 231 7.68 -2.56 14.43
N ILE A 232 7.23 -2.10 13.27
CA ILE A 232 6.69 -0.75 13.09
C ILE A 232 5.52 -0.52 14.04
N TYR A 233 4.58 -1.47 14.14
CA TYR A 233 3.46 -1.38 15.08
C TYR A 233 3.96 -1.21 16.53
N MET A 234 4.93 -1.99 16.98
CA MET A 234 5.48 -1.91 18.35
C MET A 234 6.15 -0.55 18.60
N VAL A 235 7.00 -0.10 17.69
CA VAL A 235 7.72 1.18 17.78
C VAL A 235 6.75 2.35 17.86
N PHE A 236 5.79 2.45 16.93
CA PHE A 236 4.83 3.56 16.91
C PHE A 236 3.87 3.54 18.10
N THR A 237 3.49 2.35 18.57
CA THR A 237 2.69 2.23 19.80
C THR A 237 3.48 2.69 21.02
N GLY A 238 4.77 2.38 21.11
CA GLY A 238 5.68 2.85 22.14
C GLY A 238 5.84 4.38 22.14
N ILE A 239 6.09 4.97 20.96
CA ILE A 239 6.20 6.42 20.78
C ILE A 239 4.91 7.11 21.25
N LYS A 240 3.74 6.62 20.81
CA LYS A 240 2.45 7.18 21.20
C LYS A 240 2.19 7.10 22.71
N ARG A 241 2.58 6.00 23.37
CA ARG A 241 2.48 5.87 24.82
C ARG A 241 3.35 6.91 25.54
N ARG A 242 4.59 7.11 25.09
CA ARG A 242 5.50 8.13 25.64
C ARG A 242 4.94 9.56 25.46
N GLN A 243 4.42 9.88 24.29
CA GLN A 243 3.81 11.20 24.02
C GLN A 243 2.65 11.48 24.96
N LYS A 244 1.73 10.52 25.16
CA LYS A 244 0.61 10.66 26.12
C LYS A 244 1.08 10.84 27.57
N LEU A 245 2.14 10.14 27.97
CA LEU A 245 2.70 10.27 29.31
C LEU A 245 3.26 11.66 29.54
N VAL A 246 4.04 12.18 28.58
CA VAL A 246 4.61 13.54 28.66
C VAL A 246 3.52 14.59 28.74
N GLU A 247 2.48 14.48 27.92
CA GLU A 247 1.33 15.39 27.94
C GLU A 247 0.60 15.36 29.31
N LYS A 248 0.36 14.18 29.86
CA LYS A 248 -0.26 14.02 31.18
C LYS A 248 0.58 14.66 32.30
N LEU A 249 1.90 14.52 32.23
CA LEU A 249 2.81 15.12 33.20
C LEU A 249 2.86 16.64 33.06
N ALA A 250 2.87 17.17 31.84
CA ALA A 250 2.82 18.61 31.58
C ALA A 250 1.53 19.24 32.11
N ASN A 251 0.39 18.59 31.88
CA ASN A 251 -0.90 19.05 32.39
C ASN A 251 -0.95 19.03 33.92
N ARG A 252 -0.39 18.00 34.57
CA ARG A 252 -0.30 17.96 36.05
C ARG A 252 0.57 19.09 36.61
N ARG A 253 1.67 19.45 35.95
CA ARG A 253 2.52 20.58 36.35
C ARG A 253 1.78 21.91 36.23
N LYS A 254 1.05 22.13 35.12
CA LYS A 254 0.25 23.37 34.93
C LYS A 254 -0.80 23.54 36.05
N ILE A 255 -1.50 22.45 36.42
CA ILE A 255 -2.50 22.49 37.46
C ILE A 255 -1.86 22.82 38.83
N LYS A 256 -0.62 22.34 39.10
CA LYS A 256 0.10 22.65 40.36
C LYS A 256 0.63 24.10 40.44
N LEU A 257 0.90 24.71 39.28
CA LEU A 257 1.38 26.09 39.19
C LEU A 257 0.23 27.13 39.29
N ASN A 258 -0.97 26.72 38.99
CA ASN A 258 -2.17 27.57 39.04
C ASN A 258 -2.95 27.45 40.37
N LYS A 259 -2.44 26.67 41.32
CA LYS A 259 -2.86 26.61 42.75
C LYS A 259 -1.87 27.32 43.64
#